data_47d692a4d3ad503589c83feb8381ee0e
#
_entry.id   47d692a4d3ad503589c83feb8381ee0e
#
_cell.length_a   1.000
_cell.length_b   1.000
_cell.length_c   1.000
_cell.angle_alpha   90.00
_cell.angle_beta   90.00
_cell.angle_gamma   90.00
#
_symmetry.space_group_name_H-M   'P 1'
#
loop_
_entity.id
_entity.type
_entity.pdbx_description
1 polymer ?
#
loop_
_entity_poly.entity_id
_entity_poly.type
_entity_poly.pdbx_seq_one_letter_code
_entity_poly.pdbx_strand_id
1 'polypeptide(L)'
;MNKFFPFVFLFGSFCFGQSQEEIELPLRNLFAAMKNADPVLLRSVFSESAILQTITKDGVKNEELKGFLDSVSKASKNDLDERITIEAVHIDGNLASVFTPYSFYYKGKFSHCGANSFQLVKQSGEWKIQYLIDTRRKDNCKEIK
;
A
#
# COMPACT_ATOMS: atom_id res chain seq x y z
N MET A 1 -58.85 -19.44 8.21
CA MET A 1 -58.20 -18.63 7.16
C MET A 1 -56.85 -18.20 7.70
N ASN A 2 -55.78 -19.01 7.46
CA ASN A 2 -54.42 -18.72 7.93
C ASN A 2 -53.72 -17.88 6.87
N LYS A 3 -53.37 -16.64 7.23
CA LYS A 3 -52.56 -15.76 6.38
C LYS A 3 -51.08 -16.07 6.62
N PHE A 4 -50.45 -16.74 5.66
CA PHE A 4 -48.99 -16.91 5.59
C PHE A 4 -48.40 -15.55 5.13
N PHE A 5 -47.60 -14.91 6.00
CA PHE A 5 -46.77 -13.76 5.64
C PHE A 5 -45.39 -14.27 5.17
N PRO A 6 -44.95 -14.02 3.95
CA PRO A 6 -43.62 -14.42 3.56
C PRO A 6 -42.59 -13.45 4.19
N PHE A 7 -41.71 -13.98 5.00
CA PHE A 7 -40.56 -13.25 5.56
C PHE A 7 -39.49 -13.15 4.48
N VAL A 8 -39.37 -11.98 3.85
CA VAL A 8 -38.30 -11.71 2.89
C VAL A 8 -37.01 -11.42 3.66
N PHE A 9 -36.07 -12.34 3.63
CA PHE A 9 -34.72 -12.12 4.10
C PHE A 9 -33.97 -11.22 3.08
N LEU A 10 -33.80 -9.95 3.39
CA LEU A 10 -32.85 -9.10 2.72
C LEU A 10 -31.42 -9.49 3.20
N PHE A 11 -30.73 -10.32 2.43
CA PHE A 11 -29.28 -10.50 2.59
C PHE A 11 -28.57 -9.27 2.03
N GLY A 12 -28.21 -8.35 2.92
CA GLY A 12 -27.49 -7.13 2.58
C GLY A 12 -26.06 -7.41 2.16
N SER A 13 -25.64 -6.73 1.09
CA SER A 13 -24.31 -6.71 0.48
C SER A 13 -23.26 -6.04 1.37
N PHE A 14 -22.94 -6.60 2.54
CA PHE A 14 -21.93 -6.03 3.46
C PHE A 14 -20.50 -6.53 3.21
N CYS A 15 -20.28 -7.44 2.24
CA CYS A 15 -19.00 -8.16 2.14
C CYS A 15 -17.89 -7.41 1.34
N PHE A 16 -18.23 -6.48 0.45
CA PHE A 16 -17.22 -5.85 -0.43
C PHE A 16 -16.44 -4.70 0.24
N GLY A 17 -17.06 -3.93 1.11
CA GLY A 17 -16.39 -2.81 1.78
C GLY A 17 -15.33 -3.25 2.78
N GLN A 18 -15.59 -4.30 3.57
CA GLN A 18 -14.64 -4.84 4.55
C GLN A 18 -13.38 -5.42 3.90
N SER A 19 -13.51 -6.09 2.76
CA SER A 19 -12.35 -6.69 2.06
C SER A 19 -11.40 -5.64 1.50
N GLN A 20 -11.89 -4.51 1.01
CA GLN A 20 -11.06 -3.43 0.48
C GLN A 20 -10.31 -2.69 1.60
N GLU A 21 -10.97 -2.37 2.70
CA GLU A 21 -10.32 -1.73 3.87
C GLU A 21 -9.20 -2.59 4.45
N GLU A 22 -9.39 -3.91 4.52
CA GLU A 22 -8.36 -4.85 4.98
C GLU A 22 -7.13 -4.83 4.07
N ILE A 23 -7.30 -4.69 2.74
CA ILE A 23 -6.21 -4.61 1.77
C ILE A 23 -5.50 -3.26 1.85
N GLU A 24 -6.21 -2.18 2.09
CA GLU A 24 -5.64 -0.85 2.20
C GLU A 24 -4.86 -0.65 3.51
N LEU A 25 -5.17 -1.41 4.56
CA LEU A 25 -4.55 -1.26 5.87
C LEU A 25 -3.01 -1.40 5.84
N PRO A 26 -2.40 -2.45 5.24
CA PRO A 26 -0.95 -2.55 5.13
C PRO A 26 -0.33 -1.40 4.32
N LEU A 27 -1.02 -0.85 3.32
CA LEU A 27 -0.53 0.30 2.57
C LEU A 27 -0.54 1.57 3.44
N ARG A 28 -1.65 1.83 4.15
CA ARG A 28 -1.72 2.96 5.09
C ARG A 28 -0.65 2.87 6.17
N ASN A 29 -0.41 1.68 6.69
CA ASN A 29 0.63 1.43 7.69
C ASN A 29 2.03 1.61 7.12
N LEU A 30 2.29 1.21 5.87
CA LEU A 30 3.55 1.44 5.17
C LEU A 30 3.91 2.94 5.16
N PHE A 31 3.01 3.78 4.66
CA PHE A 31 3.25 5.22 4.53
C PHE A 31 3.26 5.94 5.88
N ALA A 32 2.44 5.48 6.84
CA ALA A 32 2.50 5.97 8.22
C ALA A 32 3.84 5.62 8.90
N ALA A 33 4.36 4.41 8.68
CA ALA A 33 5.65 3.98 9.20
C ALA A 33 6.81 4.80 8.63
N MET A 34 6.81 5.07 7.32
CA MET A 34 7.79 5.96 6.69
C MET A 34 7.74 7.35 7.31
N LYS A 35 6.56 7.96 7.39
CA LYS A 35 6.36 9.31 7.93
C LYS A 35 6.73 9.44 9.41
N ASN A 36 6.49 8.39 10.20
CA ASN A 36 6.77 8.38 11.64
C ASN A 36 8.18 7.86 11.98
N ALA A 37 8.97 7.45 10.98
CA ALA A 37 10.27 6.81 11.16
C ALA A 37 10.19 5.55 12.05
N ASP A 38 9.17 4.70 11.79
CA ASP A 38 8.88 3.47 12.55
C ASP A 38 9.26 2.22 11.74
N PRO A 39 10.49 1.70 11.88
CA PRO A 39 10.92 0.51 11.15
C PRO A 39 10.21 -0.77 11.62
N VAL A 40 9.65 -0.80 12.83
CA VAL A 40 8.93 -1.98 13.36
C VAL A 40 7.58 -2.10 12.65
N LEU A 41 6.80 -1.02 12.60
CA LEU A 41 5.55 -0.98 11.85
C LEU A 41 5.83 -1.24 10.36
N LEU A 42 6.89 -0.64 9.79
CA LEU A 42 7.28 -0.86 8.40
C LEU A 42 7.53 -2.34 8.10
N ARG A 43 8.31 -3.03 8.97
CA ARG A 43 8.58 -4.47 8.78
C ARG A 43 7.31 -5.31 8.84
N SER A 44 6.36 -4.95 9.68
CA SER A 44 5.14 -5.73 9.92
C SER A 44 4.20 -5.82 8.71
N VAL A 45 4.25 -4.86 7.78
CA VAL A 45 3.37 -4.84 6.61
C VAL A 45 3.87 -5.71 5.44
N PHE A 46 5.14 -6.11 5.46
CA PHE A 46 5.74 -6.95 4.43
C PHE A 46 5.70 -8.44 4.79
N SER A 47 5.54 -9.29 3.78
CA SER A 47 5.78 -10.73 3.92
C SER A 47 7.28 -11.00 4.19
N GLU A 48 7.61 -12.22 4.60
CA GLU A 48 9.01 -12.60 4.84
C GLU A 48 9.86 -12.60 3.56
N SER A 49 9.24 -12.98 2.44
CA SER A 49 9.86 -13.07 1.11
C SER A 49 9.51 -11.91 0.20
N ALA A 50 9.22 -10.75 0.76
CA ALA A 50 8.83 -9.57 -0.02
C ALA A 50 9.93 -9.13 -0.99
N ILE A 51 9.52 -8.75 -2.19
CA ILE A 51 10.38 -8.25 -3.26
C ILE A 51 10.09 -6.76 -3.46
N LEU A 52 11.13 -5.93 -3.44
CA LEU A 52 11.05 -4.51 -3.70
C LEU A 52 11.89 -4.15 -4.91
N GLN A 53 11.31 -3.40 -5.83
CA GLN A 53 11.98 -2.95 -7.06
C GLN A 53 11.64 -1.51 -7.39
N THR A 54 12.56 -0.82 -8.04
CA THR A 54 12.37 0.52 -8.59
C THR A 54 12.73 0.52 -10.09
N ILE A 55 11.87 1.13 -10.89
CA ILE A 55 12.16 1.37 -12.31
C ILE A 55 12.96 2.67 -12.43
N THR A 56 14.17 2.56 -12.97
CA THR A 56 15.08 3.68 -13.24
C THR A 56 15.30 3.84 -14.73
N LYS A 57 15.97 4.91 -15.15
CA LYS A 57 16.41 5.09 -16.55
C LYS A 57 17.31 3.96 -17.08
N ASP A 58 18.02 3.27 -16.17
CA ASP A 58 18.96 2.20 -16.49
C ASP A 58 18.32 0.80 -16.34
N GLY A 59 17.01 0.72 -16.14
CA GLY A 59 16.23 -0.51 -15.98
C GLY A 59 15.71 -0.70 -14.55
N VAL A 60 15.27 -1.94 -14.27
CA VAL A 60 14.72 -2.31 -12.95
C VAL A 60 15.87 -2.60 -11.99
N LYS A 61 15.80 -1.99 -10.81
CA LYS A 61 16.73 -2.24 -9.70
C LYS A 61 16.00 -2.93 -8.54
N ASN A 62 16.65 -3.94 -7.98
CA ASN A 62 16.20 -4.56 -6.74
C ASN A 62 16.57 -3.68 -5.55
N GLU A 63 15.67 -3.55 -4.59
CA GLU A 63 15.91 -2.91 -3.30
C GLU A 63 15.80 -3.96 -2.20
N GLU A 64 16.78 -4.02 -1.32
CA GLU A 64 16.75 -4.90 -0.16
C GLU A 64 15.81 -4.34 0.90
N LEU A 65 14.85 -5.15 1.37
CA LEU A 65 13.94 -4.73 2.45
C LEU A 65 14.70 -4.24 3.68
N LYS A 66 15.82 -4.91 4.02
CA LYS A 66 16.69 -4.49 5.11
C LYS A 66 17.23 -3.07 4.91
N GLY A 67 17.66 -2.73 3.69
CA GLY A 67 18.15 -1.38 3.36
C GLY A 67 17.06 -0.31 3.51
N PHE A 68 15.83 -0.65 3.12
CA PHE A 68 14.67 0.23 3.31
C PHE A 68 14.36 0.44 4.80
N LEU A 69 14.33 -0.63 5.60
CA LEU A 69 14.16 -0.55 7.06
C LEU A 69 15.24 0.31 7.72
N ASP A 70 16.51 0.10 7.35
CA ASP A 70 17.65 0.88 7.86
C ASP A 70 17.53 2.36 7.49
N SER A 71 17.01 2.68 6.29
CA SER A 71 16.79 4.07 5.86
C SER A 71 15.70 4.74 6.68
N VAL A 72 14.58 4.06 6.94
CA VAL A 72 13.49 4.57 7.77
C VAL A 72 13.94 4.73 9.22
N SER A 73 14.72 3.79 9.77
CA SER A 73 15.21 3.87 11.15
C SER A 73 16.16 5.05 11.41
N LYS A 74 16.84 5.55 10.37
CA LYS A 74 17.76 6.72 10.43
C LYS A 74 17.07 8.04 10.16
N ALA A 75 15.83 8.02 9.66
CA ALA A 75 15.05 9.21 9.39
C ALA A 75 14.50 9.82 10.68
N SER A 76 14.11 11.08 10.62
CA SER A 76 13.30 11.73 11.64
C SER A 76 11.83 11.75 11.21
N LYS A 77 10.94 11.91 12.18
CA LYS A 77 9.49 12.06 11.89
C LYS A 77 9.26 13.17 10.87
N ASN A 78 8.43 12.88 9.87
CA ASN A 78 8.08 13.72 8.71
C ASN A 78 9.24 13.94 7.69
N ASP A 79 10.38 13.28 7.82
CA ASP A 79 11.42 13.32 6.79
C ASP A 79 11.00 12.60 5.50
N LEU A 80 10.25 11.50 5.64
CA LEU A 80 9.82 10.63 4.53
C LEU A 80 8.30 10.69 4.41
N ASP A 81 7.75 11.68 3.72
CA ASP A 81 6.30 11.88 3.56
C ASP A 81 5.88 11.50 2.13
N GLU A 82 5.38 10.28 1.95
CA GLU A 82 4.81 9.83 0.70
C GLU A 82 3.28 9.88 0.76
N ARG A 83 2.70 10.69 -0.10
CA ARG A 83 1.26 10.89 -0.20
C ARG A 83 0.75 10.17 -1.42
N ILE A 84 -0.26 9.33 -1.23
CA ILE A 84 -0.80 8.45 -2.27
C ILE A 84 -2.26 8.72 -2.56
N THR A 85 -2.69 8.29 -3.74
CA THR A 85 -4.10 8.05 -4.08
C THR A 85 -4.24 6.59 -4.47
N ILE A 86 -5.22 5.88 -3.91
CA ILE A 86 -5.55 4.53 -4.37
C ILE A 86 -6.38 4.68 -5.65
N GLU A 87 -5.80 4.30 -6.78
CA GLU A 87 -6.45 4.45 -8.09
C GLU A 87 -7.16 3.16 -8.52
N ALA A 88 -6.59 1.99 -8.20
CA ALA A 88 -7.18 0.71 -8.57
C ALA A 88 -6.90 -0.35 -7.50
N VAL A 89 -7.89 -1.19 -7.22
CA VAL A 89 -7.79 -2.39 -6.39
C VAL A 89 -8.46 -3.54 -7.10
N HIS A 90 -7.73 -4.64 -7.30
CA HIS A 90 -8.23 -5.87 -7.86
C HIS A 90 -7.98 -7.01 -6.88
N ILE A 91 -8.97 -7.88 -6.68
CA ILE A 91 -8.93 -8.94 -5.67
C ILE A 91 -9.34 -10.26 -6.32
N ASP A 92 -8.55 -11.31 -6.06
CA ASP A 92 -8.90 -12.69 -6.37
C ASP A 92 -8.46 -13.60 -5.21
N GLY A 93 -9.41 -14.01 -4.38
CA GLY A 93 -9.14 -14.84 -3.20
C GLY A 93 -8.12 -14.21 -2.25
N ASN A 94 -6.96 -14.84 -2.11
CA ASN A 94 -5.86 -14.41 -1.25
C ASN A 94 -4.83 -13.52 -1.97
N LEU A 95 -5.11 -13.06 -3.19
CA LEU A 95 -4.30 -12.15 -3.97
C LEU A 95 -5.02 -10.81 -4.13
N ALA A 96 -4.30 -9.71 -3.93
CA ALA A 96 -4.76 -8.37 -4.29
C ALA A 96 -3.67 -7.60 -5.04
N SER A 97 -4.09 -6.83 -6.05
CA SER A 97 -3.24 -5.88 -6.78
C SER A 97 -3.74 -4.48 -6.50
N VAL A 98 -2.84 -3.58 -6.11
CA VAL A 98 -3.18 -2.18 -5.83
C VAL A 98 -2.24 -1.25 -6.58
N PHE A 99 -2.80 -0.24 -7.25
CA PHE A 99 -2.04 0.79 -7.95
C PHE A 99 -2.24 2.14 -7.29
N THR A 100 -1.12 2.79 -6.91
CA THR A 100 -1.17 4.07 -6.18
C THR A 100 -0.22 5.09 -6.80
N PRO A 101 -0.71 6.08 -7.56
CA PRO A 101 0.05 7.30 -7.82
C PRO A 101 0.48 7.96 -6.51
N TYR A 102 1.69 8.56 -6.51
CA TYR A 102 2.23 9.20 -5.31
C TYR A 102 2.98 10.51 -5.58
N SER A 103 3.08 11.31 -4.53
CA SER A 103 4.00 12.45 -4.41
C SER A 103 4.86 12.26 -3.18
N PHE A 104 6.18 12.29 -3.34
CA PHE A 104 7.12 12.11 -2.24
C PHE A 104 7.79 13.42 -1.84
N TYR A 105 7.77 13.71 -0.54
CA TYR A 105 8.41 14.85 0.07
C TYR A 105 9.52 14.38 1.01
N TYR A 106 10.69 14.98 0.86
CA TYR A 106 11.81 14.75 1.76
C TYR A 106 12.05 16.00 2.60
N LYS A 107 11.96 15.87 3.94
CA LYS A 107 12.08 16.98 4.89
C LYS A 107 11.19 18.16 4.53
N GLY A 108 9.94 17.87 4.17
CA GLY A 108 8.92 18.84 3.82
C GLY A 108 9.05 19.47 2.43
N LYS A 109 10.07 19.08 1.64
CA LYS A 109 10.26 19.57 0.27
C LYS A 109 9.88 18.51 -0.74
N PHE A 110 9.12 18.88 -1.78
CA PHE A 110 8.83 17.99 -2.89
C PHE A 110 10.12 17.43 -3.49
N SER A 111 10.20 16.13 -3.64
CA SER A 111 11.36 15.41 -4.18
C SER A 111 11.10 14.83 -5.56
N HIS A 112 10.06 14.02 -5.67
CA HIS A 112 9.68 13.32 -6.90
C HIS A 112 8.23 12.79 -6.80
N CYS A 113 7.73 12.29 -7.90
CA CYS A 113 6.46 11.58 -7.98
C CYS A 113 6.62 10.27 -8.75
N GLY A 114 5.60 9.46 -8.71
CA GLY A 114 5.56 8.21 -9.45
C GLY A 114 4.26 7.47 -9.25
N ALA A 115 4.33 6.16 -9.40
CA ALA A 115 3.27 5.24 -9.03
C ALA A 115 3.90 3.99 -8.42
N ASN A 116 3.24 3.47 -7.39
CA ASN A 116 3.54 2.16 -6.83
C ASN A 116 2.55 1.14 -7.39
N SER A 117 3.06 -0.04 -7.73
CA SER A 117 2.26 -1.23 -8.01
C SER A 117 2.55 -2.26 -6.93
N PHE A 118 1.52 -2.58 -6.15
CA PHE A 118 1.60 -3.56 -5.07
C PHE A 118 0.93 -4.87 -5.46
N GLN A 119 1.56 -5.98 -5.05
CA GLN A 119 0.91 -7.27 -4.96
C GLN A 119 0.86 -7.67 -3.48
N LEU A 120 -0.33 -7.92 -2.96
CA LEU A 120 -0.55 -8.34 -1.59
C LEU A 120 -1.03 -9.79 -1.57
N VAL A 121 -0.63 -10.50 -0.52
CA VAL A 121 -1.08 -11.86 -0.26
C VAL A 121 -1.72 -11.95 1.13
N LYS A 122 -2.81 -12.72 1.24
CA LYS A 122 -3.45 -12.98 2.54
C LYS A 122 -2.81 -14.23 3.15
N GLN A 123 -2.10 -14.04 4.26
CA GLN A 123 -1.41 -15.11 5.00
C GLN A 123 -1.90 -15.09 6.45
N SER A 124 -2.35 -16.26 6.95
CA SER A 124 -2.88 -16.39 8.32
C SER A 124 -3.96 -15.36 8.69
N GLY A 125 -4.80 -15.01 7.72
CA GLY A 125 -5.89 -14.04 7.90
C GLY A 125 -5.49 -12.56 7.72
N GLU A 126 -4.19 -12.25 7.52
CA GLU A 126 -3.69 -10.89 7.35
C GLU A 126 -3.16 -10.65 5.94
N TRP A 127 -3.43 -9.45 5.40
CA TRP A 127 -2.83 -9.00 4.15
C TRP A 127 -1.41 -8.49 4.37
N LYS A 128 -0.46 -8.96 3.55
CA LYS A 128 0.95 -8.53 3.56
C LYS A 128 1.39 -8.14 2.16
N ILE A 129 2.26 -7.14 2.07
CA ILE A 129 2.89 -6.75 0.81
C ILE A 129 3.91 -7.81 0.44
N GLN A 130 3.67 -8.49 -0.69
CA GLN A 130 4.56 -9.51 -1.25
C GLN A 130 5.49 -8.93 -2.31
N TYR A 131 5.00 -7.98 -3.09
CA TYR A 131 5.78 -7.34 -4.13
C TYR A 131 5.40 -5.86 -4.25
N LEU A 132 6.41 -5.03 -4.33
CA LEU A 132 6.30 -3.61 -4.62
C LEU A 132 7.26 -3.25 -5.74
N ILE A 133 6.74 -2.65 -6.80
CA ILE A 133 7.55 -1.99 -7.82
C ILE A 133 7.06 -0.57 -8.01
N ASP A 134 8.00 0.39 -8.08
CA ASP A 134 7.66 1.80 -8.26
C ASP A 134 8.35 2.44 -9.48
N THR A 135 7.80 3.54 -9.93
CA THR A 135 8.45 4.47 -10.86
C THR A 135 8.83 5.75 -10.13
N ARG A 136 9.90 6.41 -10.57
CA ARG A 136 10.34 7.71 -10.01
C ARG A 136 10.62 8.70 -11.12
N ARG A 137 9.99 9.89 -11.06
CA ARG A 137 10.20 10.97 -12.02
C ARG A 137 10.07 12.34 -11.32
N LYS A 138 10.57 13.38 -11.97
CA LYS A 138 10.48 14.78 -11.46
C LYS A 138 9.62 15.68 -12.34
N ASP A 139 9.25 15.20 -13.50
CA ASP A 139 8.45 15.87 -14.50
C ASP A 139 7.03 15.27 -14.58
N ASN A 140 6.09 16.06 -15.09
CA ASN A 140 4.68 15.68 -15.24
C ASN A 140 4.06 15.14 -13.92
N CYS A 141 4.45 15.73 -12.80
CA CYS A 141 3.92 15.38 -11.49
C CYS A 141 2.60 16.10 -11.23
N LYS A 142 1.59 15.33 -10.82
CA LYS A 142 0.38 15.86 -10.21
C LYS A 142 0.56 15.74 -8.71
N GLU A 143 0.74 16.87 -8.03
CA GLU A 143 0.92 16.86 -6.58
C GLU A 143 -0.33 16.33 -5.86
N ILE A 144 -0.11 15.36 -4.99
CA ILE A 144 -1.11 14.84 -4.05
C ILE A 144 -0.93 15.61 -2.74
N LYS A 145 -2.00 16.30 -2.31
CA LYS A 145 -2.00 17.14 -1.10
C LYS A 145 -2.36 16.37 0.15
#